data_9b99b5e8255955f92101a7c958ac02a7
#
_entry.id   9b99b5e8255955f92101a7c958ac02a7
#
_cell.length_a   1.000
_cell.length_b   1.000
_cell.length_c   1.000
_cell.angle_alpha   90.00
_cell.angle_beta   90.00
_cell.angle_gamma   90.00
#
_symmetry.space_group_name_H-M   'P 1'
#
loop_
_entity.id
_entity.type
_entity.pdbx_description
1 polymer ?
#
loop_
_entity_poly.entity_id
_entity_poly.type
_entity_poly.pdbx_seq_one_letter_code
_entity_poly.pdbx_strand_id
1 'polypeptide(L)'
;MLDSLVKFVREQYRTNEFIHLHAPIFAGNEKRYVLETVDSTFVSSVGAFVDRFERDMEAYTGSPRAIATVNGTAALHIALLLAGVKSGDLVLTQPLTFVATCNAIAYCGAEPVFIDVDKHTLGLSPVALEHWLQEHAYLDGDGVCRVKSGNRVLRACLPMHTFGHPVELDLLVEVCGRWGLALVEDAAESLGSLYKGRHTGTFGCVGTLSFNGNKTITTGGGGMILTDDVLGARAKHITTTAKKAHPYEYVHDEVGYNYRLPNLNAALGCAQLEQLDSFIAAKRTLAGRYQAFFAHSPFQFVVEPPGSRSNYWLNAVICEDLAQRDELLAFSNQAGVMTRPIWKLMTHLPAFTSSLQGDLSNALWLEERVVNLPSSVIPELQV
;
A
#
# COMPACT_ATOMS: atom_id res chain seq x y z
N MET A 1 -9.76 -13.10 28.57
CA MET A 1 -8.79 -12.81 27.49
C MET A 1 -8.89 -11.36 27.01
N LEU A 2 -10.08 -10.83 26.73
CA LEU A 2 -10.26 -9.44 26.22
C LEU A 2 -9.79 -8.38 27.22
N ASP A 3 -10.13 -8.52 28.52
CA ASP A 3 -9.60 -7.64 29.57
C ASP A 3 -8.07 -7.66 29.61
N SER A 4 -7.46 -8.85 29.48
CA SER A 4 -6.01 -9.00 29.46
C SER A 4 -5.38 -8.32 28.24
N LEU A 5 -6.04 -8.35 27.08
CA LEU A 5 -5.59 -7.65 25.87
C LEU A 5 -5.64 -6.13 26.07
N VAL A 6 -6.76 -5.60 26.55
CA VAL A 6 -6.90 -4.17 26.84
C VAL A 6 -5.84 -3.71 27.82
N LYS A 7 -5.63 -4.45 28.91
CA LYS A 7 -4.59 -4.16 29.90
C LYS A 7 -3.21 -4.18 29.27
N PHE A 8 -2.88 -5.24 28.50
CA PHE A 8 -1.60 -5.36 27.80
C PHE A 8 -1.35 -4.17 26.87
N VAL A 9 -2.33 -3.80 26.04
CA VAL A 9 -2.19 -2.64 25.13
C VAL A 9 -1.94 -1.36 25.90
N ARG A 10 -2.69 -1.09 26.97
CA ARG A 10 -2.51 0.08 27.84
C ARG A 10 -1.12 0.11 28.48
N GLU A 11 -0.61 -1.02 28.91
CA GLU A 11 0.75 -1.16 29.44
C GLU A 11 1.82 -0.84 28.38
N GLN A 12 1.63 -1.30 27.10
CA GLN A 12 2.55 -0.96 26.02
C GLN A 12 2.59 0.55 25.76
N TYR A 13 1.42 1.20 25.67
CA TYR A 13 1.30 2.64 25.38
C TYR A 13 1.40 3.53 26.63
N ARG A 14 1.50 2.96 27.82
CA ARG A 14 1.61 3.66 29.12
C ARG A 14 0.56 4.75 29.30
N THR A 15 -0.68 4.49 28.90
CA THR A 15 -1.77 5.46 28.96
C THR A 15 -3.10 4.80 29.30
N ASN A 16 -3.95 5.56 30.00
CA ASN A 16 -5.36 5.24 30.22
C ASN A 16 -6.29 6.01 29.28
N GLU A 17 -5.75 6.94 28.50
CA GLU A 17 -6.48 7.67 27.48
C GLU A 17 -6.86 6.79 26.30
N PHE A 18 -7.59 7.36 25.33
CA PHE A 18 -7.94 6.67 24.09
C PHE A 18 -6.69 6.31 23.28
N ILE A 19 -6.59 5.06 22.86
CA ILE A 19 -5.47 4.55 22.06
C ILE A 19 -5.94 4.40 20.61
N HIS A 20 -5.36 5.18 19.70
CA HIS A 20 -5.63 5.12 18.27
C HIS A 20 -5.06 3.84 17.64
N LEU A 21 -5.67 3.38 16.54
CA LEU A 21 -5.16 2.25 15.76
C LEU A 21 -3.75 2.54 15.23
N HIS A 22 -3.57 3.71 14.63
CA HIS A 22 -2.27 4.22 14.19
C HIS A 22 -2.30 5.74 14.15
N ALA A 23 -1.40 6.38 14.89
CA ALA A 23 -1.19 7.83 14.93
C ALA A 23 0.26 8.14 14.50
N PRO A 24 0.50 9.24 13.78
CA PRO A 24 1.84 9.67 13.43
C PRO A 24 2.59 10.22 14.65
N ILE A 25 3.92 10.17 14.58
CA ILE A 25 4.83 10.81 15.54
C ILE A 25 5.65 11.87 14.81
N PHE A 26 5.87 13.01 15.47
CA PHE A 26 6.69 14.12 14.99
C PHE A 26 7.76 14.44 16.04
N ALA A 27 8.87 13.71 15.98
CA ALA A 27 9.95 13.78 16.99
C ALA A 27 11.28 14.30 16.43
N GLY A 28 11.33 14.62 15.14
CA GLY A 28 12.53 15.05 14.43
C GLY A 28 12.48 16.48 13.91
N ASN A 29 12.88 16.63 12.66
CA ASN A 29 13.04 17.93 12.00
C ASN A 29 11.76 18.49 11.38
N GLU A 30 10.59 17.88 11.59
CA GLU A 30 9.33 18.21 10.91
C GLU A 30 8.99 19.70 11.03
N LYS A 31 8.99 20.22 12.24
CA LYS A 31 8.66 21.64 12.48
C LYS A 31 9.68 22.58 11.82
N ARG A 32 10.97 22.21 11.85
CA ARG A 32 12.04 23.00 11.25
C ARG A 32 11.89 23.08 9.74
N TYR A 33 11.76 21.94 9.06
CA TYR A 33 11.67 21.89 7.59
C TYR A 33 10.38 22.53 7.06
N VAL A 34 9.26 22.36 7.77
CA VAL A 34 8.00 23.04 7.44
C VAL A 34 8.17 24.55 7.56
N LEU A 35 8.81 25.06 8.63
CA LEU A 35 9.07 26.48 8.82
C LEU A 35 10.01 27.02 7.73
N GLU A 36 11.11 26.34 7.42
CA GLU A 36 12.04 26.69 6.31
C GLU A 36 11.28 26.81 4.98
N THR A 37 10.30 25.91 4.73
CA THR A 37 9.47 25.96 3.51
C THR A 37 8.60 27.22 3.47
N VAL A 38 7.98 27.58 4.62
CA VAL A 38 7.15 28.79 4.71
C VAL A 38 8.00 30.04 4.55
N ASP A 39 9.15 30.12 5.23
CA ASP A 39 10.09 31.25 5.17
C ASP A 39 10.63 31.47 3.74
N SER A 40 10.87 30.39 3.00
CA SER A 40 11.31 30.43 1.60
C SER A 40 10.22 30.90 0.64
N THR A 41 8.96 30.92 1.03
CA THR A 41 7.76 31.12 0.20
C THR A 41 7.50 30.04 -0.88
N PHE A 42 8.39 29.06 -1.07
CA PHE A 42 8.24 27.94 -2.01
C PHE A 42 7.40 26.81 -1.40
N VAL A 43 6.13 27.07 -1.16
CA VAL A 43 5.21 26.14 -0.47
C VAL A 43 4.53 25.11 -1.40
N SER A 44 4.45 25.42 -2.71
CA SER A 44 3.75 24.60 -3.70
C SER A 44 4.67 23.51 -4.29
N SER A 45 4.43 23.12 -5.52
CA SER A 45 5.03 21.94 -6.18
C SER A 45 6.43 22.16 -6.77
N VAL A 46 7.03 23.32 -6.55
CA VAL A 46 8.42 23.63 -6.90
C VAL A 46 9.16 23.94 -5.61
N GLY A 47 10.23 23.20 -5.32
CA GLY A 47 11.04 23.45 -4.12
C GLY A 47 12.04 22.33 -3.84
N ALA A 48 13.11 22.70 -3.12
CA ALA A 48 14.23 21.80 -2.83
C ALA A 48 13.85 20.54 -2.05
N PHE A 49 12.77 20.59 -1.24
CA PHE A 49 12.34 19.44 -0.46
C PHE A 49 11.65 18.38 -1.34
N VAL A 50 10.96 18.74 -2.43
CA VAL A 50 10.41 17.76 -3.37
C VAL A 50 11.54 16.96 -4.00
N ASP A 51 12.57 17.65 -4.54
CA ASP A 51 13.71 17.01 -5.18
C ASP A 51 14.53 16.17 -4.17
N ARG A 52 14.68 16.68 -2.95
CA ARG A 52 15.33 15.95 -1.87
C ARG A 52 14.57 14.68 -1.50
N PHE A 53 13.25 14.77 -1.30
CA PHE A 53 12.42 13.64 -0.90
C PHE A 53 12.42 12.54 -1.96
N GLU A 54 12.36 12.91 -3.25
CA GLU A 54 12.48 11.96 -4.36
C GLU A 54 13.84 11.22 -4.31
N ARG A 55 14.97 11.94 -4.22
CA ARG A 55 16.32 11.34 -4.15
C ARG A 55 16.53 10.47 -2.90
N ASP A 56 16.08 10.95 -1.75
CA ASP A 56 16.24 10.21 -0.49
C ASP A 56 15.41 8.91 -0.54
N MET A 57 14.24 8.91 -1.19
CA MET A 57 13.42 7.72 -1.42
C MET A 57 14.02 6.76 -2.45
N GLU A 58 14.64 7.27 -3.53
CA GLU A 58 15.43 6.46 -4.47
C GLU A 58 16.55 5.71 -3.71
N ALA A 59 17.29 6.44 -2.89
CA ALA A 59 18.39 5.84 -2.08
C ALA A 59 17.86 4.81 -1.07
N TYR A 60 16.72 5.09 -0.41
CA TYR A 60 16.15 4.22 0.61
C TYR A 60 15.58 2.93 0.02
N THR A 61 14.82 3.04 -1.07
CA THR A 61 14.12 1.89 -1.68
C THR A 61 14.99 1.11 -2.66
N GLY A 62 16.05 1.71 -3.17
CA GLY A 62 16.85 1.17 -4.27
C GLY A 62 16.15 1.24 -5.63
N SER A 63 15.03 1.97 -5.74
CA SER A 63 14.38 2.25 -7.02
C SER A 63 15.22 3.25 -7.83
N PRO A 64 15.43 3.05 -9.14
CA PRO A 64 16.14 4.02 -9.98
C PRO A 64 15.49 5.41 -9.95
N ARG A 65 14.15 5.47 -9.91
CA ARG A 65 13.39 6.72 -9.84
C ARG A 65 12.25 6.63 -8.83
N ALA A 66 12.08 7.73 -8.11
CA ALA A 66 10.95 7.97 -7.20
C ALA A 66 10.29 9.31 -7.56
N ILE A 67 9.00 9.30 -7.88
CA ILE A 67 8.25 10.48 -8.31
C ILE A 67 7.17 10.79 -7.29
N ALA A 68 7.31 11.91 -6.59
CA ALA A 68 6.39 12.33 -5.55
C ALA A 68 5.03 12.79 -6.12
N THR A 69 3.94 12.32 -5.52
CA THR A 69 2.57 12.61 -5.92
C THR A 69 1.73 13.11 -4.75
N VAL A 70 0.60 13.75 -5.05
CA VAL A 70 -0.31 14.37 -4.07
C VAL A 70 -0.93 13.36 -3.08
N ASN A 71 -1.08 12.11 -3.47
CA ASN A 71 -1.53 11.00 -2.62
C ASN A 71 -1.26 9.65 -3.29
N GLY A 72 -1.42 8.54 -2.52
CA GLY A 72 -1.21 7.18 -3.01
C GLY A 72 -2.18 6.77 -4.12
N THR A 73 -3.43 7.22 -4.09
CA THR A 73 -4.41 6.92 -5.15
C THR A 73 -4.01 7.55 -6.49
N ALA A 74 -3.48 8.78 -6.46
CA ALA A 74 -2.92 9.43 -7.64
C ALA A 74 -1.68 8.68 -8.16
N ALA A 75 -0.82 8.18 -7.26
CA ALA A 75 0.31 7.33 -7.62
C ALA A 75 -0.15 6.04 -8.32
N LEU A 76 -1.15 5.34 -7.77
CA LEU A 76 -1.74 4.12 -8.36
C LEU A 76 -2.35 4.37 -9.74
N HIS A 77 -3.12 5.46 -9.88
CA HIS A 77 -3.71 5.84 -11.17
C HIS A 77 -2.63 6.02 -12.25
N ILE A 78 -1.59 6.80 -11.95
CA ILE A 78 -0.48 7.02 -12.88
C ILE A 78 0.29 5.72 -13.14
N ALA A 79 0.55 4.89 -12.12
CA ALA A 79 1.22 3.61 -12.26
C ALA A 79 0.49 2.69 -13.25
N LEU A 80 -0.83 2.63 -13.19
CA LEU A 80 -1.64 1.85 -14.13
C LEU A 80 -1.57 2.42 -15.56
N LEU A 81 -1.59 3.74 -15.72
CA LEU A 81 -1.40 4.39 -17.04
C LEU A 81 -0.02 4.07 -17.61
N LEU A 82 1.04 4.09 -16.78
CA LEU A 82 2.41 3.73 -17.19
C LEU A 82 2.52 2.26 -17.57
N ALA A 83 1.80 1.38 -16.90
CA ALA A 83 1.68 -0.04 -17.22
C ALA A 83 0.86 -0.30 -18.51
N GLY A 84 0.36 0.76 -19.15
CA GLY A 84 -0.38 0.69 -20.42
C GLY A 84 -1.86 0.35 -20.27
N VAL A 85 -2.43 0.45 -19.06
CA VAL A 85 -3.88 0.24 -18.83
C VAL A 85 -4.68 1.31 -19.55
N LYS A 86 -5.71 0.88 -20.26
CA LYS A 86 -6.62 1.73 -21.06
C LYS A 86 -8.07 1.46 -20.69
N SER A 87 -8.93 2.37 -21.09
CA SER A 87 -10.37 2.19 -20.95
C SER A 87 -10.83 0.88 -21.63
N GLY A 88 -11.62 0.10 -20.90
CA GLY A 88 -12.10 -1.21 -21.31
C GLY A 88 -11.17 -2.38 -21.00
N ASP A 89 -9.93 -2.15 -20.58
CA ASP A 89 -9.03 -3.21 -20.12
C ASP A 89 -9.49 -3.81 -18.79
N LEU A 90 -8.91 -4.95 -18.43
CA LEU A 90 -9.06 -5.64 -17.16
C LEU A 90 -7.74 -5.61 -16.39
N VAL A 91 -7.83 -5.47 -15.07
CA VAL A 91 -6.69 -5.50 -14.15
C VAL A 91 -6.96 -6.53 -13.06
N LEU A 92 -6.07 -7.54 -12.96
CA LEU A 92 -6.15 -8.56 -11.90
C LEU A 92 -5.69 -7.96 -10.58
N THR A 93 -6.49 -8.14 -9.54
CA THR A 93 -6.18 -7.65 -8.18
C THR A 93 -6.86 -8.51 -7.13
N GLN A 94 -6.54 -8.30 -5.86
CA GLN A 94 -7.20 -8.98 -4.74
C GLN A 94 -8.45 -8.24 -4.29
N PRO A 95 -9.51 -8.96 -3.83
CA PRO A 95 -10.71 -8.31 -3.28
C PRO A 95 -10.47 -7.76 -1.87
N LEU A 96 -9.51 -8.32 -1.15
CA LEU A 96 -9.12 -7.93 0.20
C LEU A 96 -8.05 -6.83 0.12
N THR A 97 -8.49 -5.60 -0.13
CA THR A 97 -7.63 -4.42 -0.30
C THR A 97 -8.36 -3.16 0.18
N PHE A 98 -7.60 -2.08 0.35
CA PHE A 98 -8.21 -0.77 0.51
C PHE A 98 -8.83 -0.30 -0.81
N VAL A 99 -9.96 0.38 -0.74
CA VAL A 99 -10.76 0.78 -1.92
C VAL A 99 -9.97 1.58 -2.96
N ALA A 100 -8.91 2.28 -2.57
CA ALA A 100 -8.08 3.09 -3.47
C ALA A 100 -7.46 2.27 -4.61
N THR A 101 -7.09 1.01 -4.37
CA THR A 101 -6.55 0.08 -5.39
C THR A 101 -7.55 -0.08 -6.53
N CYS A 102 -8.80 -0.42 -6.22
CA CYS A 102 -9.86 -0.62 -7.23
C CYS A 102 -10.35 0.70 -7.84
N ASN A 103 -10.41 1.78 -7.05
CA ASN A 103 -10.77 3.10 -7.57
C ASN A 103 -9.76 3.58 -8.61
N ALA A 104 -8.46 3.36 -8.41
CA ALA A 104 -7.43 3.73 -9.39
C ALA A 104 -7.59 2.97 -10.71
N ILE A 105 -7.99 1.68 -10.66
CA ILE A 105 -8.35 0.89 -11.85
C ILE A 105 -9.54 1.54 -12.58
N ALA A 106 -10.58 1.89 -11.83
CA ALA A 106 -11.77 2.54 -12.38
C ALA A 106 -11.47 3.93 -12.97
N TYR A 107 -10.53 4.69 -12.39
CA TYR A 107 -10.10 5.99 -12.95
C TYR A 107 -9.45 5.85 -14.33
N CYS A 108 -8.83 4.71 -14.64
CA CYS A 108 -8.34 4.40 -15.98
C CYS A 108 -9.47 4.02 -16.96
N GLY A 109 -10.73 3.92 -16.52
CA GLY A 109 -11.83 3.35 -17.29
C GLY A 109 -11.71 1.82 -17.47
N ALA A 110 -10.89 1.17 -16.67
CA ALA A 110 -10.68 -0.28 -16.62
C ALA A 110 -11.54 -0.92 -15.51
N GLU A 111 -11.61 -2.25 -15.49
CA GLU A 111 -12.36 -2.99 -14.48
C GLU A 111 -11.44 -3.97 -13.73
N PRO A 112 -11.62 -4.11 -12.39
CA PRO A 112 -10.89 -5.12 -11.63
C PRO A 112 -11.40 -6.53 -11.94
N VAL A 113 -10.47 -7.50 -11.91
CA VAL A 113 -10.77 -8.93 -11.84
C VAL A 113 -10.24 -9.44 -10.50
N PHE A 114 -11.10 -10.03 -9.69
CA PHE A 114 -10.73 -10.41 -8.33
C PHE A 114 -10.19 -11.83 -8.26
N ILE A 115 -8.98 -11.93 -7.75
CA ILE A 115 -8.23 -13.17 -7.51
C ILE A 115 -8.07 -13.34 -5.99
N ASP A 116 -8.22 -14.57 -5.51
CA ASP A 116 -8.13 -14.87 -4.08
C ASP A 116 -6.76 -14.51 -3.49
N VAL A 117 -6.73 -14.39 -2.18
CA VAL A 117 -5.53 -14.11 -1.41
C VAL A 117 -4.93 -15.38 -0.82
N ASP A 118 -3.66 -15.32 -0.45
CA ASP A 118 -3.02 -16.31 0.40
C ASP A 118 -3.24 -15.96 1.88
N LYS A 119 -3.52 -16.96 2.72
CA LYS A 119 -3.81 -16.74 4.16
C LYS A 119 -2.59 -16.34 4.98
N HIS A 120 -1.38 -16.62 4.50
CA HIS A 120 -0.14 -16.29 5.23
C HIS A 120 0.33 -14.87 4.90
N THR A 121 0.18 -14.45 3.63
CA THR A 121 0.58 -13.11 3.20
C THR A 121 -0.55 -12.10 3.32
N LEU A 122 -1.82 -12.54 3.40
CA LEU A 122 -3.05 -11.75 3.29
C LEU A 122 -3.17 -10.98 1.97
N GLY A 123 -2.27 -11.21 1.03
CA GLY A 123 -2.21 -10.57 -0.28
C GLY A 123 -2.52 -11.53 -1.42
N LEU A 124 -2.50 -11.05 -2.65
CA LEU A 124 -2.87 -11.80 -3.85
C LEU A 124 -2.07 -13.11 -3.96
N SER A 125 -2.78 -14.23 -4.10
CA SER A 125 -2.19 -15.56 -4.21
C SER A 125 -1.68 -15.82 -5.64
N PRO A 126 -0.37 -16.07 -5.85
CA PRO A 126 0.14 -16.43 -7.17
C PRO A 126 -0.42 -17.77 -7.67
N VAL A 127 -0.76 -18.69 -6.78
CA VAL A 127 -1.37 -19.97 -7.13
C VAL A 127 -2.80 -19.77 -7.66
N ALA A 128 -3.60 -18.96 -6.96
CA ALA A 128 -4.95 -18.63 -7.41
C ALA A 128 -4.93 -17.84 -8.72
N LEU A 129 -3.95 -16.93 -8.89
CA LEU A 129 -3.74 -16.17 -10.13
C LEU A 129 -3.44 -17.09 -11.31
N GLU A 130 -2.48 -18.00 -11.16
CA GLU A 130 -2.10 -18.93 -12.23
C GLU A 130 -3.28 -19.83 -12.63
N HIS A 131 -3.98 -20.39 -11.64
CA HIS A 131 -5.14 -21.25 -11.89
C HIS A 131 -6.25 -20.50 -12.64
N TRP A 132 -6.59 -19.28 -12.20
CA TRP A 132 -7.61 -18.47 -12.86
C TRP A 132 -7.22 -18.13 -14.30
N LEU A 133 -5.95 -17.76 -14.54
CA LEU A 133 -5.45 -17.45 -15.89
C LEU A 133 -5.52 -18.66 -16.82
N GLN A 134 -5.13 -19.84 -16.37
CA GLN A 134 -5.21 -21.08 -17.16
C GLN A 134 -6.65 -21.40 -17.57
N GLU A 135 -7.60 -21.19 -16.66
CA GLU A 135 -9.01 -21.49 -16.91
C GLU A 135 -9.67 -20.42 -17.80
N HIS A 136 -9.42 -19.14 -17.54
CA HIS A 136 -10.21 -18.04 -18.10
C HIS A 136 -9.50 -17.17 -19.12
N ALA A 137 -8.18 -17.31 -19.31
CA ALA A 137 -7.40 -16.45 -20.20
C ALA A 137 -6.68 -17.24 -21.30
N TYR A 138 -6.17 -16.51 -22.29
CA TYR A 138 -5.28 -17.01 -23.33
C TYR A 138 -4.36 -15.88 -23.83
N LEU A 139 -3.23 -16.24 -24.43
CA LEU A 139 -2.38 -15.31 -25.16
C LEU A 139 -2.81 -15.30 -26.64
N ASP A 140 -3.07 -14.11 -27.18
CA ASP A 140 -3.36 -13.97 -28.60
C ASP A 140 -2.09 -14.08 -29.46
N GLY A 141 -2.23 -13.95 -30.79
CA GLY A 141 -1.12 -14.10 -31.74
C GLY A 141 0.00 -13.07 -31.58
N ASP A 142 -0.27 -11.95 -30.88
CA ASP A 142 0.68 -10.89 -30.57
C ASP A 142 1.24 -11.01 -29.13
N GLY A 143 0.88 -12.07 -28.41
CA GLY A 143 1.29 -12.31 -27.03
C GLY A 143 0.54 -11.47 -26.00
N VAL A 144 -0.60 -10.87 -26.36
CA VAL A 144 -1.44 -10.10 -25.44
C VAL A 144 -2.38 -11.03 -24.68
N CYS A 145 -2.39 -10.92 -23.36
CA CYS A 145 -3.29 -11.69 -22.51
C CYS A 145 -4.74 -11.20 -22.64
N ARG A 146 -5.66 -12.14 -22.90
CA ARG A 146 -7.09 -11.84 -23.04
C ARG A 146 -7.95 -12.82 -22.27
N VAL A 147 -9.10 -12.36 -21.82
CA VAL A 147 -10.14 -13.24 -21.24
C VAL A 147 -10.87 -13.97 -22.36
N LYS A 148 -11.06 -15.28 -22.23
CA LYS A 148 -11.81 -16.14 -23.17
C LYS A 148 -13.25 -15.64 -23.38
N SER A 149 -13.89 -15.15 -22.31
CA SER A 149 -15.23 -14.57 -22.38
C SER A 149 -15.16 -13.08 -22.73
N GLY A 150 -15.61 -12.69 -23.92
CA GLY A 150 -15.69 -11.28 -24.36
C GLY A 150 -14.38 -10.71 -24.92
N ASN A 151 -13.29 -11.47 -24.97
CA ASN A 151 -12.03 -11.11 -25.64
C ASN A 151 -11.39 -9.78 -25.14
N ARG A 152 -11.69 -9.36 -23.91
CA ARG A 152 -11.10 -8.14 -23.30
C ARG A 152 -9.65 -8.38 -22.90
N VAL A 153 -8.85 -7.35 -22.97
CA VAL A 153 -7.43 -7.40 -22.63
C VAL A 153 -7.27 -7.43 -21.11
N LEU A 154 -6.50 -8.40 -20.62
CA LEU A 154 -5.91 -8.40 -19.28
C LEU A 154 -4.57 -7.67 -19.35
N ARG A 155 -4.47 -6.47 -18.79
CA ARG A 155 -3.30 -5.62 -18.99
C ARG A 155 -2.28 -5.74 -17.89
N ALA A 156 -2.72 -5.79 -16.63
CA ALA A 156 -1.85 -5.73 -15.48
C ALA A 156 -2.34 -6.63 -14.35
N CYS A 157 -1.41 -6.96 -13.45
CA CYS A 157 -1.66 -7.53 -12.14
C CYS A 157 -1.24 -6.51 -11.09
N LEU A 158 -2.15 -6.19 -10.16
CA LEU A 158 -1.97 -5.18 -9.12
C LEU A 158 -2.17 -5.82 -7.73
N PRO A 159 -1.17 -6.55 -7.18
CA PRO A 159 -1.20 -7.01 -5.79
C PRO A 159 -1.00 -5.84 -4.82
N MET A 160 -1.59 -5.97 -3.61
CA MET A 160 -1.33 -5.08 -2.47
C MET A 160 -0.58 -5.84 -1.37
N HIS A 161 0.39 -5.19 -0.74
CA HIS A 161 1.13 -5.72 0.42
C HIS A 161 0.37 -5.39 1.71
N THR A 162 -0.59 -6.25 2.07
CA THR A 162 -1.55 -6.02 3.16
C THR A 162 -0.86 -5.85 4.51
N PHE A 163 -1.13 -4.75 5.19
CA PHE A 163 -0.58 -4.37 6.51
C PHE A 163 0.94 -4.27 6.57
N GLY A 164 1.62 -4.24 5.42
CA GLY A 164 3.06 -4.21 5.31
C GLY A 164 3.70 -5.60 5.10
N HIS A 165 2.91 -6.66 5.01
CA HIS A 165 3.39 -8.00 4.71
C HIS A 165 3.56 -8.18 3.20
N PRO A 166 4.78 -8.51 2.72
CA PRO A 166 5.00 -8.75 1.30
C PRO A 166 4.22 -9.98 0.79
N VAL A 167 3.67 -9.88 -0.41
CA VAL A 167 3.18 -11.03 -1.18
C VAL A 167 4.36 -11.87 -1.69
N GLU A 168 4.11 -13.06 -2.24
CA GLU A 168 5.15 -13.92 -2.85
C GLU A 168 5.56 -13.37 -4.22
N LEU A 169 6.42 -12.34 -4.20
CA LEU A 169 6.75 -11.51 -5.37
C LEU A 169 7.48 -12.26 -6.48
N ASP A 170 8.37 -13.19 -6.16
CA ASP A 170 9.06 -13.99 -7.18
C ASP A 170 8.10 -14.84 -8.00
N LEU A 171 7.12 -15.48 -7.36
CA LEU A 171 6.09 -16.25 -8.05
C LEU A 171 5.17 -15.35 -8.88
N LEU A 172 4.78 -14.18 -8.35
CA LEU A 172 3.98 -13.22 -9.11
C LEU A 172 4.71 -12.68 -10.33
N VAL A 173 6.00 -12.35 -10.21
CA VAL A 173 6.84 -11.93 -11.34
C VAL A 173 6.88 -13.02 -12.40
N GLU A 174 7.04 -14.29 -12.00
CA GLU A 174 7.08 -15.42 -12.93
C GLU A 174 5.73 -15.62 -13.65
N VAL A 175 4.61 -15.61 -12.91
CA VAL A 175 3.26 -15.74 -13.50
C VAL A 175 3.00 -14.58 -14.45
N CYS A 176 3.22 -13.33 -14.02
CA CYS A 176 3.02 -12.16 -14.87
C CYS A 176 3.87 -12.22 -16.14
N GLY A 177 5.14 -12.65 -16.03
CA GLY A 177 6.03 -12.80 -17.19
C GLY A 177 5.52 -13.84 -18.19
N ARG A 178 5.03 -14.99 -17.73
CA ARG A 178 4.46 -16.02 -18.62
C ARG A 178 3.21 -15.54 -19.36
N TRP A 179 2.42 -14.71 -18.74
CA TRP A 179 1.14 -14.24 -19.26
C TRP A 179 1.20 -12.85 -19.93
N GLY A 180 2.40 -12.25 -20.05
CA GLY A 180 2.57 -10.92 -20.66
C GLY A 180 1.84 -9.80 -19.90
N LEU A 181 1.68 -9.95 -18.58
CA LEU A 181 1.02 -8.98 -17.70
C LEU A 181 2.03 -8.01 -17.10
N ALA A 182 1.71 -6.72 -17.07
CA ALA A 182 2.48 -5.77 -16.31
C ALA A 182 2.22 -5.97 -14.81
N LEU A 183 3.28 -6.19 -14.01
CA LEU A 183 3.15 -6.22 -12.55
C LEU A 183 3.29 -4.81 -11.99
N VAL A 184 2.24 -4.33 -11.31
CA VAL A 184 2.21 -3.05 -10.59
C VAL A 184 2.01 -3.34 -9.11
N GLU A 185 2.86 -2.81 -8.23
CA GLU A 185 2.77 -3.10 -6.80
C GLU A 185 2.07 -1.97 -6.04
N ASP A 186 0.97 -2.27 -5.35
CA ASP A 186 0.42 -1.39 -4.33
C ASP A 186 1.18 -1.61 -3.02
N ALA A 187 2.24 -0.83 -2.83
CA ALA A 187 3.10 -0.82 -1.65
C ALA A 187 2.74 0.30 -0.67
N ALA A 188 1.50 0.83 -0.74
CA ALA A 188 1.02 1.93 0.11
C ALA A 188 1.12 1.65 1.62
N GLU A 189 1.27 0.41 2.02
CA GLU A 189 1.35 -0.04 3.41
C GLU A 189 2.72 -0.65 3.77
N SER A 190 3.60 -0.83 2.79
CA SER A 190 4.82 -1.63 2.95
C SER A 190 6.13 -0.85 2.80
N LEU A 191 6.11 0.47 2.96
CA LEU A 191 7.36 1.25 2.99
C LEU A 191 8.31 0.72 4.06
N GLY A 192 9.52 0.34 3.65
CA GLY A 192 10.54 -0.30 4.50
C GLY A 192 10.37 -1.80 4.70
N SER A 193 9.35 -2.42 4.08
CA SER A 193 9.25 -3.87 4.02
C SER A 193 10.13 -4.44 2.92
N LEU A 194 10.75 -5.59 3.20
CA LEU A 194 11.64 -6.28 2.28
C LEU A 194 11.11 -7.69 1.98
N TYR A 195 11.20 -8.10 0.73
CA TYR A 195 11.03 -9.48 0.29
C TYR A 195 12.36 -9.99 -0.24
N LYS A 196 12.92 -11.05 0.37
CA LYS A 196 14.24 -11.60 0.03
C LYS A 196 15.34 -10.51 -0.06
N GLY A 197 15.29 -9.54 0.87
CA GLY A 197 16.28 -8.46 0.99
C GLY A 197 16.08 -7.26 0.04
N ARG A 198 15.07 -7.28 -0.82
CA ARG A 198 14.73 -6.19 -1.75
C ARG A 198 13.44 -5.50 -1.32
N HIS A 199 13.39 -4.16 -1.44
CA HIS A 199 12.22 -3.36 -1.03
C HIS A 199 10.98 -3.67 -1.89
N THR A 200 9.81 -3.86 -1.23
CA THR A 200 8.51 -3.96 -1.91
C THR A 200 8.23 -2.70 -2.72
N GLY A 201 7.51 -2.84 -3.84
CA GLY A 201 7.30 -1.73 -4.77
C GLY A 201 8.42 -1.56 -5.79
N THR A 202 9.41 -2.47 -5.80
CA THR A 202 10.52 -2.42 -6.79
C THR A 202 10.61 -3.66 -7.67
N PHE A 203 9.74 -4.66 -7.48
CA PHE A 203 9.75 -5.92 -8.24
C PHE A 203 9.00 -5.84 -9.55
N GLY A 204 7.88 -5.11 -9.58
CA GLY A 204 7.11 -4.85 -10.79
C GLY A 204 7.74 -3.76 -11.67
N CYS A 205 7.08 -3.44 -12.78
CA CYS A 205 7.48 -2.31 -13.62
C CYS A 205 7.26 -0.95 -12.93
N VAL A 206 6.26 -0.89 -12.04
CA VAL A 206 5.94 0.29 -11.22
C VAL A 206 5.46 -0.15 -9.85
N GLY A 207 5.94 0.51 -8.80
CA GLY A 207 5.40 0.41 -7.45
C GLY A 207 4.88 1.74 -6.95
N THR A 208 4.00 1.71 -5.96
CA THR A 208 3.41 2.93 -5.39
C THR A 208 3.47 2.94 -3.89
N LEU A 209 3.74 4.10 -3.30
CA LEU A 209 3.75 4.33 -1.86
C LEU A 209 2.69 5.37 -1.48
N SER A 210 2.29 5.35 -0.21
CA SER A 210 1.37 6.34 0.37
C SER A 210 1.94 6.93 1.65
N PHE A 211 1.78 8.24 1.80
CA PHE A 211 2.17 8.99 2.98
C PHE A 211 0.96 9.69 3.61
N ASN A 212 -0.20 9.03 3.57
CA ASN A 212 -1.39 9.52 4.27
C ASN A 212 -1.15 9.62 5.78
N GLY A 213 -1.98 10.36 6.50
CA GLY A 213 -1.81 10.66 7.94
C GLY A 213 -1.60 9.46 8.85
N ASN A 214 -2.10 8.28 8.46
CA ASN A 214 -1.99 7.04 9.23
C ASN A 214 -0.98 6.03 8.68
N LYS A 215 -0.11 6.39 7.73
CA LYS A 215 0.90 5.48 7.19
C LYS A 215 2.16 5.45 8.08
N THR A 216 3.10 4.56 7.76
CA THR A 216 4.35 4.37 8.55
C THR A 216 5.11 5.66 8.74
N ILE A 217 5.19 6.49 7.69
CA ILE A 217 5.52 7.90 7.74
C ILE A 217 4.43 8.71 7.05
N THR A 218 4.32 9.99 7.38
CA THR A 218 3.28 10.85 6.80
C THR A 218 3.82 12.16 6.27
N THR A 219 3.20 12.63 5.20
CA THR A 219 3.33 14.00 4.70
C THR A 219 2.03 14.80 4.87
N GLY A 220 1.11 14.30 5.71
CA GLY A 220 -0.26 14.82 5.83
C GLY A 220 -1.19 14.32 4.72
N GLY A 221 -0.67 14.19 3.53
CA GLY A 221 -1.21 13.57 2.33
C GLY A 221 -0.09 13.56 1.29
N GLY A 222 0.14 12.43 0.66
CA GLY A 222 1.21 12.25 -0.32
C GLY A 222 1.26 10.81 -0.80
N GLY A 223 1.95 10.60 -1.90
CA GLY A 223 2.26 9.31 -2.47
C GLY A 223 3.56 9.37 -3.26
N MET A 224 3.98 8.23 -3.79
CA MET A 224 5.18 8.13 -4.61
C MET A 224 5.05 6.99 -5.61
N ILE A 225 5.62 7.20 -6.78
CA ILE A 225 5.77 6.17 -7.82
C ILE A 225 7.23 5.75 -7.82
N LEU A 226 7.48 4.46 -7.74
CA LEU A 226 8.80 3.84 -7.86
C LEU A 226 8.90 3.12 -9.20
N THR A 227 9.95 3.38 -9.99
CA THR A 227 10.06 2.80 -11.33
C THR A 227 11.47 3.00 -11.91
N ASP A 228 11.67 2.61 -13.18
CA ASP A 228 12.90 2.88 -13.93
C ASP A 228 13.00 4.33 -14.46
N ASP A 229 14.13 4.65 -15.08
CA ASP A 229 14.38 6.00 -15.60
C ASP A 229 13.41 6.42 -16.72
N VAL A 230 13.01 5.49 -17.59
CA VAL A 230 12.14 5.79 -18.75
C VAL A 230 10.72 6.07 -18.28
N LEU A 231 10.15 5.18 -17.50
CA LEU A 231 8.82 5.36 -16.93
C LEU A 231 8.79 6.50 -15.91
N GLY A 232 9.89 6.73 -15.17
CA GLY A 232 10.03 7.84 -14.23
C GLY A 232 9.98 9.20 -14.91
N ALA A 233 10.67 9.36 -16.03
CA ALA A 233 10.58 10.58 -16.84
C ALA A 233 9.15 10.81 -17.35
N ARG A 234 8.50 9.74 -17.80
CA ARG A 234 7.09 9.75 -18.23
C ARG A 234 6.14 10.09 -17.07
N ALA A 235 6.32 9.47 -15.91
CA ALA A 235 5.54 9.75 -14.70
C ALA A 235 5.65 11.23 -14.31
N LYS A 236 6.88 11.77 -14.26
CA LYS A 236 7.11 13.17 -13.91
C LYS A 236 6.40 14.11 -14.88
N HIS A 237 6.45 13.81 -16.19
CA HIS A 237 5.80 14.60 -17.21
C HIS A 237 4.27 14.66 -17.02
N ILE A 238 3.61 13.49 -16.95
CA ILE A 238 2.14 13.45 -16.88
C ILE A 238 1.59 13.88 -15.51
N THR A 239 2.33 13.71 -14.41
CA THR A 239 1.90 14.19 -13.08
C THR A 239 2.06 15.69 -12.90
N THR A 240 2.84 16.34 -13.78
CA THR A 240 3.06 17.79 -13.80
C THR A 240 2.32 18.47 -14.93
N THR A 241 1.12 17.97 -15.26
CA THR A 241 0.21 18.51 -16.30
C THR A 241 0.71 18.37 -17.74
N ALA A 242 1.67 17.49 -18.02
CA ALA A 242 2.30 17.28 -19.34
C ALA A 242 2.80 18.60 -19.96
N LYS A 243 3.40 19.47 -19.11
CA LYS A 243 3.91 20.78 -19.52
C LYS A 243 5.29 20.64 -20.17
N LYS A 244 5.44 21.19 -21.39
CA LYS A 244 6.75 21.37 -22.03
C LYS A 244 7.49 22.58 -21.47
N ALA A 245 8.81 22.46 -21.36
CA ALA A 245 9.65 23.58 -20.99
C ALA A 245 9.59 24.65 -22.08
N HIS A 246 9.14 25.86 -21.72
CA HIS A 246 9.13 27.04 -22.59
C HIS A 246 9.41 28.28 -21.73
N PRO A 247 10.18 29.27 -22.20
CA PRO A 247 10.58 30.43 -21.41
C PRO A 247 9.39 31.25 -20.87
N TYR A 248 8.30 31.37 -21.59
CA TYR A 248 7.15 32.22 -21.25
C TYR A 248 5.78 31.70 -21.71
N GLU A 249 5.70 30.60 -22.48
CA GLU A 249 4.43 30.03 -22.93
C GLU A 249 4.05 28.78 -22.11
N TYR A 250 2.75 28.56 -21.93
CA TYR A 250 2.20 27.36 -21.32
C TYR A 250 1.81 26.38 -22.44
N VAL A 251 2.73 25.44 -22.75
CA VAL A 251 2.52 24.42 -23.78
C VAL A 251 2.35 23.07 -23.09
N HIS A 252 1.26 22.40 -23.41
CA HIS A 252 0.94 21.05 -22.92
C HIS A 252 0.75 20.15 -24.15
N ASP A 253 1.45 19.02 -24.21
CA ASP A 253 1.47 18.16 -25.41
C ASP A 253 0.51 16.97 -25.35
N GLU A 254 -0.10 16.74 -24.19
CA GLU A 254 -1.08 15.71 -23.98
C GLU A 254 -1.95 15.98 -22.74
N VAL A 255 -2.87 15.08 -22.44
CA VAL A 255 -3.62 15.11 -21.17
C VAL A 255 -2.69 14.73 -20.03
N GLY A 256 -2.44 15.69 -19.13
CA GLY A 256 -1.68 15.49 -17.91
C GLY A 256 -2.52 15.77 -16.67
N TYR A 257 -1.96 15.43 -15.51
CA TYR A 257 -2.63 15.50 -14.22
C TYR A 257 -1.90 16.49 -13.31
N ASN A 258 -2.64 17.24 -12.52
CA ASN A 258 -2.04 18.06 -11.46
C ASN A 258 -1.94 17.22 -10.17
N TYR A 259 -1.03 16.25 -10.20
CA TYR A 259 -0.81 15.30 -9.10
C TYR A 259 0.51 15.52 -8.35
N ARG A 260 1.08 16.71 -8.46
CA ARG A 260 2.34 17.09 -7.81
C ARG A 260 2.19 17.15 -6.30
N LEU A 261 3.20 16.63 -5.58
CA LEU A 261 3.32 16.82 -4.14
C LEU A 261 3.73 18.28 -3.84
N PRO A 262 3.03 19.00 -2.95
CA PRO A 262 3.48 20.32 -2.50
C PRO A 262 4.80 20.22 -1.71
N ASN A 263 5.65 21.25 -1.83
CA ASN A 263 6.95 21.33 -1.16
C ASN A 263 6.82 21.28 0.37
N LEU A 264 5.74 21.87 0.91
CA LEU A 264 5.41 21.82 2.33
C LEU A 264 5.23 20.38 2.83
N ASN A 265 4.53 19.53 2.05
CA ASN A 265 4.34 18.13 2.35
C ASN A 265 5.66 17.34 2.18
N ALA A 266 6.44 17.66 1.15
CA ALA A 266 7.74 17.03 0.93
C ALA A 266 8.73 17.34 2.06
N ALA A 267 8.72 18.55 2.60
CA ALA A 267 9.53 18.94 3.77
C ALA A 267 9.22 18.06 4.98
N LEU A 268 7.92 17.85 5.25
CA LEU A 268 7.47 16.91 6.28
C LEU A 268 7.96 15.49 5.99
N GLY A 269 7.85 15.03 4.72
CA GLY A 269 8.31 13.73 4.27
C GLY A 269 9.80 13.50 4.47
N CYS A 270 10.66 14.48 4.16
CA CYS A 270 12.10 14.41 4.41
C CYS A 270 12.41 14.18 5.90
N ALA A 271 11.76 14.95 6.78
CA ALA A 271 11.97 14.81 8.22
C ALA A 271 11.48 13.46 8.76
N GLN A 272 10.38 12.96 8.25
CA GLN A 272 9.83 11.65 8.61
C GLN A 272 10.71 10.49 8.10
N LEU A 273 11.24 10.62 6.89
CA LEU A 273 12.13 9.60 6.30
C LEU A 273 13.44 9.45 7.09
N GLU A 274 13.98 10.54 7.65
CA GLU A 274 15.16 10.52 8.54
C GLU A 274 14.96 9.60 9.76
N GLN A 275 13.73 9.32 10.16
CA GLN A 275 13.37 8.53 11.34
C GLN A 275 12.81 7.15 10.99
N LEU A 276 12.62 6.83 9.70
CA LEU A 276 11.86 5.66 9.26
C LEU A 276 12.40 4.35 9.84
N ASP A 277 13.73 4.16 9.85
CA ASP A 277 14.33 2.91 10.35
C ASP A 277 14.06 2.72 11.86
N SER A 278 14.10 3.80 12.64
CA SER A 278 13.78 3.75 14.07
C SER A 278 12.29 3.47 14.30
N PHE A 279 11.41 4.02 13.45
CA PHE A 279 9.99 3.71 13.51
C PHE A 279 9.71 2.24 13.19
N ILE A 280 10.34 1.69 12.15
CA ILE A 280 10.19 0.28 11.80
C ILE A 280 10.73 -0.62 12.93
N ALA A 281 11.87 -0.30 13.52
CA ALA A 281 12.43 -1.05 14.65
C ALA A 281 11.46 -1.08 15.85
N ALA A 282 10.89 0.07 16.21
CA ALA A 282 9.90 0.16 17.28
C ALA A 282 8.61 -0.64 16.97
N LYS A 283 8.10 -0.55 15.74
CA LYS A 283 6.92 -1.31 15.30
C LYS A 283 7.17 -2.82 15.31
N ARG A 284 8.33 -3.28 14.86
CA ARG A 284 8.73 -4.68 14.90
C ARG A 284 8.88 -5.19 16.35
N THR A 285 9.42 -4.36 17.24
CA THR A 285 9.49 -4.66 18.68
C THR A 285 8.09 -4.83 19.28
N LEU A 286 7.16 -3.93 18.94
CA LEU A 286 5.76 -4.04 19.36
C LEU A 286 5.10 -5.31 18.81
N ALA A 287 5.33 -5.64 17.53
CA ALA A 287 4.84 -6.88 16.91
C ALA A 287 5.34 -8.13 17.64
N GLY A 288 6.62 -8.19 18.00
CA GLY A 288 7.18 -9.28 18.79
C GLY A 288 6.52 -9.42 20.17
N ARG A 289 6.17 -8.29 20.81
CA ARG A 289 5.44 -8.29 22.09
C ARG A 289 4.01 -8.80 21.92
N TYR A 290 3.29 -8.42 20.87
CA TYR A 290 1.98 -8.98 20.53
C TYR A 290 2.06 -10.47 20.24
N GLN A 291 3.04 -10.90 19.45
CA GLN A 291 3.24 -12.33 19.14
C GLN A 291 3.44 -13.16 20.43
N ALA A 292 4.26 -12.67 21.35
CA ALA A 292 4.47 -13.32 22.65
C ALA A 292 3.19 -13.35 23.50
N PHE A 293 2.42 -12.25 23.52
CA PHE A 293 1.15 -12.18 24.24
C PHE A 293 0.12 -13.19 23.72
N PHE A 294 0.03 -13.35 22.40
CA PHE A 294 -0.94 -14.24 21.76
C PHE A 294 -0.49 -15.71 21.64
N ALA A 295 0.76 -16.05 22.01
CA ALA A 295 1.33 -17.40 21.82
C ALA A 295 0.50 -18.56 22.42
N HIS A 296 -0.27 -18.29 23.47
CA HIS A 296 -1.13 -19.28 24.15
C HIS A 296 -2.58 -18.81 24.25
N SER A 297 -3.04 -18.10 23.24
CA SER A 297 -4.40 -17.56 23.18
C SER A 297 -5.22 -18.21 22.05
N PRO A 298 -6.56 -18.05 22.05
CA PRO A 298 -7.40 -18.50 20.93
C PRO A 298 -7.26 -17.63 19.68
N PHE A 299 -6.54 -16.51 19.76
CA PHE A 299 -6.28 -15.61 18.63
C PHE A 299 -4.95 -15.97 17.96
N GLN A 300 -4.93 -16.08 16.66
CA GLN A 300 -3.71 -16.27 15.90
C GLN A 300 -3.13 -14.90 15.51
N PHE A 301 -1.96 -14.54 16.03
CA PHE A 301 -1.26 -13.33 15.61
C PHE A 301 -0.73 -13.48 14.18
N VAL A 302 -0.93 -12.47 13.35
CA VAL A 302 -0.42 -12.42 11.96
C VAL A 302 1.07 -12.09 12.00
N VAL A 303 1.89 -13.02 11.55
CA VAL A 303 3.35 -12.86 11.47
C VAL A 303 3.81 -12.60 10.05
N GLU A 304 4.97 -12.00 9.90
CA GLU A 304 5.56 -11.77 8.57
C GLU A 304 5.80 -13.10 7.83
N PRO A 305 5.56 -13.14 6.50
CA PRO A 305 5.77 -14.33 5.70
C PRO A 305 7.25 -14.75 5.65
N PRO A 306 7.56 -16.04 5.43
CA PRO A 306 8.94 -16.52 5.26
C PRO A 306 9.70 -15.74 4.18
N GLY A 307 10.98 -15.41 4.44
CA GLY A 307 11.80 -14.65 3.51
C GLY A 307 11.49 -13.16 3.44
N SER A 308 10.55 -12.68 4.27
CA SER A 308 10.14 -11.28 4.34
C SER A 308 10.67 -10.60 5.61
N ARG A 309 10.82 -9.28 5.53
CA ARG A 309 10.98 -8.39 6.68
C ARG A 309 9.89 -7.33 6.60
N SER A 310 8.79 -7.55 7.30
CA SER A 310 7.64 -6.63 7.32
C SER A 310 7.92 -5.38 8.16
N ASN A 311 7.38 -4.23 7.74
CA ASN A 311 7.36 -3.02 8.54
C ASN A 311 6.30 -3.06 9.66
N TYR A 312 5.37 -4.05 9.64
CA TYR A 312 4.23 -4.14 10.56
C TYR A 312 3.45 -2.82 10.65
N TRP A 313 3.10 -2.24 9.47
CA TRP A 313 2.28 -1.02 9.46
C TRP A 313 1.06 -1.16 10.36
N LEU A 314 0.33 -2.27 10.27
CA LEU A 314 -0.66 -2.66 11.27
C LEU A 314 -0.38 -4.08 11.77
N ASN A 315 -0.47 -4.27 13.08
CA ASN A 315 -0.55 -5.57 13.70
C ASN A 315 -1.98 -6.12 13.56
N ALA A 316 -2.12 -7.41 13.39
CA ALA A 316 -3.42 -8.04 13.22
C ALA A 316 -3.48 -9.40 13.93
N VAL A 317 -4.69 -9.80 14.29
CA VAL A 317 -5.01 -11.14 14.77
C VAL A 317 -6.12 -11.75 13.93
N ILE A 318 -6.10 -13.07 13.81
CA ILE A 318 -7.15 -13.88 13.21
C ILE A 318 -7.95 -14.51 14.36
N CYS A 319 -9.23 -14.22 14.38
CA CYS A 319 -10.20 -14.78 15.30
C CYS A 319 -10.65 -16.18 14.83
N GLU A 320 -11.20 -16.99 15.73
CA GLU A 320 -11.74 -18.31 15.42
C GLU A 320 -12.93 -18.22 14.44
N ASP A 321 -13.82 -17.23 14.68
CA ASP A 321 -15.01 -17.00 13.89
C ASP A 321 -15.45 -15.52 13.92
N LEU A 322 -16.55 -15.22 13.21
CA LEU A 322 -17.17 -13.91 13.13
C LEU A 322 -17.66 -13.40 14.51
N ALA A 323 -18.18 -14.29 15.34
CA ALA A 323 -18.71 -13.90 16.66
C ALA A 323 -17.58 -13.44 17.58
N GLN A 324 -16.46 -14.17 17.63
CA GLN A 324 -15.28 -13.79 18.41
C GLN A 324 -14.67 -12.48 17.87
N ARG A 325 -14.65 -12.28 16.55
CA ARG A 325 -14.21 -11.01 15.94
C ARG A 325 -15.06 -9.84 16.41
N ASP A 326 -16.38 -9.98 16.34
CA ASP A 326 -17.31 -8.91 16.68
C ASP A 326 -17.29 -8.60 18.18
N GLU A 327 -17.13 -9.62 19.03
CA GLU A 327 -16.94 -9.46 20.48
C GLU A 327 -15.64 -8.69 20.78
N LEU A 328 -14.52 -9.06 20.14
CA LEU A 328 -13.25 -8.34 20.28
C LEU A 328 -13.38 -6.87 19.89
N LEU A 329 -13.99 -6.59 18.73
CA LEU A 329 -14.19 -5.23 18.22
C LEU A 329 -15.04 -4.40 19.19
N ALA A 330 -16.18 -4.94 19.64
CA ALA A 330 -17.06 -4.22 20.56
C ALA A 330 -16.37 -3.93 21.89
N PHE A 331 -15.74 -4.93 22.50
CA PHE A 331 -15.11 -4.83 23.81
C PHE A 331 -13.94 -3.82 23.82
N SER A 332 -13.00 -3.98 22.87
CA SER A 332 -11.79 -3.14 22.85
C SER A 332 -12.12 -1.68 22.54
N ASN A 333 -13.02 -1.41 21.58
CA ASN A 333 -13.42 -0.04 21.26
C ASN A 333 -14.21 0.60 22.42
N GLN A 334 -15.08 -0.14 23.11
CA GLN A 334 -15.76 0.36 24.31
C GLN A 334 -14.77 0.69 25.44
N ALA A 335 -13.70 -0.09 25.54
CA ALA A 335 -12.61 0.14 26.50
C ALA A 335 -11.64 1.26 26.06
N GLY A 336 -11.90 1.99 24.97
CA GLY A 336 -11.04 3.07 24.47
C GLY A 336 -9.74 2.61 23.79
N VAL A 337 -9.66 1.33 23.38
CA VAL A 337 -8.57 0.76 22.62
C VAL A 337 -9.09 0.51 21.19
N MET A 338 -8.69 1.34 20.25
CA MET A 338 -9.22 1.32 18.89
C MET A 338 -8.73 0.08 18.14
N THR A 339 -9.66 -0.78 17.77
CA THR A 339 -9.44 -1.89 16.84
C THR A 339 -10.35 -1.72 15.61
N ARG A 340 -9.99 -2.35 14.51
CA ARG A 340 -10.80 -2.32 13.28
C ARG A 340 -10.80 -3.72 12.65
N PRO A 341 -11.92 -4.16 12.04
CA PRO A 341 -11.87 -5.32 11.17
C PRO A 341 -11.02 -5.01 9.94
N ILE A 342 -10.51 -6.01 9.27
CA ILE A 342 -10.01 -5.86 7.90
C ILE A 342 -11.12 -5.29 7.00
N TRP A 343 -10.75 -4.72 5.87
CA TRP A 343 -11.74 -4.08 4.98
C TRP A 343 -12.83 -5.03 4.51
N LYS A 344 -14.00 -4.49 4.22
CA LYS A 344 -15.01 -5.17 3.40
C LYS A 344 -14.39 -5.55 2.06
N LEU A 345 -14.65 -6.77 1.61
CA LEU A 345 -14.21 -7.19 0.29
C LEU A 345 -14.76 -6.26 -0.79
N MET A 346 -13.94 -5.96 -1.78
CA MET A 346 -14.35 -5.08 -2.88
C MET A 346 -15.58 -5.62 -3.62
N THR A 347 -15.73 -6.94 -3.72
CA THR A 347 -16.90 -7.61 -4.30
C THR A 347 -18.21 -7.34 -3.53
N HIS A 348 -18.14 -6.91 -2.29
CA HIS A 348 -19.31 -6.51 -1.47
C HIS A 348 -19.67 -5.03 -1.63
N LEU A 349 -18.84 -4.24 -2.33
CA LEU A 349 -19.09 -2.82 -2.55
C LEU A 349 -19.90 -2.62 -3.84
N PRO A 350 -20.96 -1.78 -3.83
CA PRO A 350 -21.84 -1.60 -5.00
C PRO A 350 -21.12 -1.30 -6.31
N ALA A 351 -19.97 -0.59 -6.25
CA ALA A 351 -19.21 -0.22 -7.43
C ALA A 351 -18.54 -1.42 -8.15
N PHE A 352 -18.35 -2.56 -7.47
CA PHE A 352 -17.53 -3.67 -7.96
C PHE A 352 -18.24 -5.03 -7.91
N THR A 353 -19.52 -5.08 -7.56
CA THR A 353 -20.30 -6.34 -7.44
C THR A 353 -20.44 -7.11 -8.75
N SER A 354 -20.32 -6.44 -9.90
CA SER A 354 -20.38 -7.05 -11.24
C SER A 354 -19.04 -7.44 -11.83
N SER A 355 -17.93 -7.20 -11.12
CA SER A 355 -16.59 -7.51 -11.59
C SER A 355 -16.38 -9.02 -11.70
N LEU A 356 -15.57 -9.43 -12.68
CA LEU A 356 -15.15 -10.83 -12.82
C LEU A 356 -14.35 -11.25 -11.58
N GLN A 357 -14.52 -12.51 -11.16
CA GLN A 357 -13.84 -13.05 -9.98
C GLN A 357 -13.58 -14.54 -10.10
N GLY A 358 -12.58 -15.04 -9.40
CA GLY A 358 -12.34 -16.45 -9.16
C GLY A 358 -13.07 -16.97 -7.92
N ASP A 359 -12.65 -18.14 -7.42
CA ASP A 359 -12.95 -18.56 -6.06
C ASP A 359 -12.28 -17.59 -5.07
N LEU A 360 -13.01 -17.10 -4.07
CA LEU A 360 -12.57 -16.12 -3.10
C LEU A 360 -12.66 -16.65 -1.65
N SER A 361 -12.59 -17.96 -1.49
CA SER A 361 -12.83 -18.61 -0.20
C SER A 361 -11.87 -18.15 0.91
N ASN A 362 -10.59 -17.87 0.58
CA ASN A 362 -9.63 -17.35 1.56
C ASN A 362 -9.94 -15.89 1.95
N ALA A 363 -10.26 -15.06 0.96
CA ALA A 363 -10.60 -13.66 1.21
C ALA A 363 -11.85 -13.53 2.09
N LEU A 364 -12.91 -14.31 1.81
CA LEU A 364 -14.13 -14.39 2.63
C LEU A 364 -13.83 -14.85 4.05
N TRP A 365 -13.01 -15.90 4.20
CA TRP A 365 -12.61 -16.42 5.51
C TRP A 365 -11.85 -15.38 6.34
N LEU A 366 -10.96 -14.59 5.70
CA LEU A 366 -10.18 -13.54 6.36
C LEU A 366 -11.04 -12.32 6.71
N GLU A 367 -11.99 -11.90 5.84
CA GLU A 367 -12.91 -10.79 6.12
C GLU A 367 -13.69 -11.01 7.42
N GLU A 368 -14.10 -12.26 7.65
CA GLU A 368 -14.86 -12.64 8.86
C GLU A 368 -14.02 -12.72 10.13
N ARG A 369 -12.68 -12.72 10.04
CA ARG A 369 -11.83 -13.11 11.19
C ARG A 369 -10.74 -12.12 11.54
N VAL A 370 -10.27 -11.31 10.62
CA VAL A 370 -9.09 -10.46 10.85
C VAL A 370 -9.45 -9.16 11.54
N VAL A 371 -8.73 -8.85 12.63
CA VAL A 371 -8.84 -7.62 13.39
C VAL A 371 -7.48 -6.95 13.51
N ASN A 372 -7.42 -5.66 13.15
CA ASN A 372 -6.24 -4.82 13.36
C ASN A 372 -6.18 -4.28 14.78
N LEU A 373 -4.98 -4.26 15.33
CA LEU A 373 -4.65 -3.84 16.68
C LEU A 373 -3.87 -2.50 16.66
N PRO A 374 -3.85 -1.73 17.75
CA PRO A 374 -3.03 -0.52 17.88
C PRO A 374 -1.59 -0.75 17.47
N SER A 375 -1.09 0.08 16.56
CA SER A 375 0.19 -0.12 15.89
C SER A 375 1.00 1.17 15.71
N SER A 376 0.65 2.23 16.45
CA SER A 376 1.44 3.47 16.48
C SER A 376 2.85 3.19 16.98
N VAL A 377 3.80 3.96 16.50
CA VAL A 377 5.18 3.94 17.04
C VAL A 377 5.14 4.32 18.52
N ILE A 378 5.81 3.55 19.34
CA ILE A 378 6.00 3.82 20.76
C ILE A 378 7.42 4.37 20.92
N PRO A 379 7.61 5.66 21.33
CA PRO A 379 8.92 6.31 21.35
C PRO A 379 9.97 5.55 22.16
N GLU A 380 9.58 4.95 23.27
CA GLU A 380 10.48 4.20 24.15
C GLU A 380 10.98 2.86 23.55
N LEU A 381 10.42 2.45 22.41
CA LEU A 381 10.87 1.28 21.64
C LEU A 381 11.79 1.65 20.48
N GLN A 382 12.04 2.93 20.25
CA GLN A 382 13.02 3.41 19.27
C GLN A 382 14.43 3.11 19.81
N VAL A 383 15.26 2.42 19.02
CA VAL A 383 16.63 2.05 19.35
C VAL A 383 17.59 2.86 18.49
#